data_e38be317666a35b036f321c93e502ca7
#
_entry.id   e38be317666a35b036f321c93e502ca7
#
_cell.length_a   1.000
_cell.length_b   1.000
_cell.length_c   1.000
_cell.angle_alpha   90.00
_cell.angle_beta   90.00
_cell.angle_gamma   90.00
#
_symmetry.space_group_name_H-M   'P 1'
#
loop_
_entity.id
_entity.type
_entity.pdbx_description
1 polymer ?
#
loop_
_entity_poly.entity_id
_entity_poly.type
_entity_poly.pdbx_seq_one_letter_code
_entity_poly.pdbx_strand_id
1 'polypeptide(L)'
;MPWSCRSLVVMVAVLVACKGDTPPTPITTKILLRYHPPVGAAYHYVLDQTSRFAPDAAGTDSAPANTMSLAFTQTIGASAAGGVPVTTLLDSARVASPMLSPEAAEDAARRLRGVHLTSVFDDQLRLVRNDFTALERLPSIVGDQVLLGFRAAAVPFPEQPVGPGDRWTNQVELPFGQIPGGAPITATTTLTVREILVTGSDTTVHYTAETSLPEHPLRFTMGGQPITIAVRGALTGEQRFSLTRGAAVTASLGGTIRVNVTGGLFGTQGMALRVDQQGTITLQEAGP
;
A
#
# COMPACT_ATOMS: atom_id res chain seq x y z
N MET A 1 -47.88 -22.88 -66.82
CA MET A 1 -47.32 -21.62 -66.36
C MET A 1 -46.86 -21.74 -64.93
N PRO A 2 -45.58 -21.86 -64.66
CA PRO A 2 -45.09 -21.92 -63.29
C PRO A 2 -44.59 -20.53 -62.83
N TRP A 3 -45.08 -20.06 -61.71
CA TRP A 3 -44.62 -18.88 -61.01
C TRP A 3 -43.38 -19.23 -60.15
N SER A 4 -42.28 -18.62 -60.46
CA SER A 4 -41.04 -18.65 -59.72
C SER A 4 -41.09 -17.65 -58.55
N CYS A 5 -41.13 -18.17 -57.32
CA CYS A 5 -40.99 -17.39 -56.08
C CYS A 5 -39.49 -17.09 -55.86
N ARG A 6 -39.06 -15.87 -56.06
CA ARG A 6 -37.70 -15.38 -55.74
C ARG A 6 -37.70 -14.97 -54.26
N SER A 7 -37.07 -15.84 -53.42
CA SER A 7 -36.82 -15.50 -52.01
C SER A 7 -35.68 -14.45 -51.92
N LEU A 8 -36.01 -13.28 -51.48
CA LEU A 8 -35.09 -12.19 -51.16
C LEU A 8 -34.47 -12.48 -49.78
N VAL A 9 -33.25 -12.95 -49.69
CA VAL A 9 -32.52 -13.09 -48.44
C VAL A 9 -31.92 -11.74 -48.08
N VAL A 10 -32.53 -11.07 -47.10
CA VAL A 10 -31.97 -9.86 -46.48
C VAL A 10 -30.91 -10.25 -45.50
N MET A 11 -29.67 -10.06 -45.85
CA MET A 11 -28.48 -10.27 -44.97
C MET A 11 -28.35 -9.06 -44.06
N VAL A 12 -28.82 -9.16 -42.82
CA VAL A 12 -28.60 -8.14 -41.81
C VAL A 12 -27.16 -8.30 -41.31
N ALA A 13 -26.27 -7.44 -41.75
CA ALA A 13 -24.92 -7.30 -41.20
C ALA A 13 -25.01 -6.65 -39.83
N VAL A 14 -24.89 -7.42 -38.76
CA VAL A 14 -24.70 -6.91 -37.41
C VAL A 14 -23.27 -6.39 -37.30
N LEU A 15 -23.09 -5.08 -37.42
CA LEU A 15 -21.85 -4.41 -37.07
C LEU A 15 -21.67 -4.49 -35.53
N VAL A 16 -20.95 -5.49 -35.07
CA VAL A 16 -20.39 -5.51 -33.72
C VAL A 16 -19.36 -4.39 -33.68
N ALA A 17 -19.75 -3.24 -33.17
CA ALA A 17 -18.81 -2.17 -32.83
C ALA A 17 -17.93 -2.70 -31.68
N CYS A 18 -16.74 -3.21 -32.01
CA CYS A 18 -15.69 -3.37 -31.01
C CYS A 18 -15.46 -1.98 -30.40
N LYS A 19 -15.79 -1.81 -29.11
CA LYS A 19 -15.28 -0.69 -28.32
C LYS A 19 -13.75 -0.84 -28.31
N GLY A 20 -13.09 -0.22 -29.29
CA GLY A 20 -11.64 -0.10 -29.28
C GLY A 20 -11.29 0.73 -28.03
N ASP A 21 -10.44 0.18 -27.17
CA ASP A 21 -9.89 0.91 -26.04
C ASP A 21 -9.18 2.14 -26.59
N THR A 22 -9.68 3.32 -26.21
CA THR A 22 -9.04 4.58 -26.61
C THR A 22 -7.65 4.60 -25.98
N PRO A 23 -6.58 4.78 -26.77
CA PRO A 23 -5.23 4.81 -26.21
C PRO A 23 -5.11 5.94 -25.17
N PRO A 24 -4.34 5.72 -24.09
CA PRO A 24 -4.15 6.72 -23.05
C PRO A 24 -3.48 7.96 -23.64
N THR A 25 -4.02 9.14 -23.30
CA THR A 25 -3.48 10.43 -23.74
C THR A 25 -2.72 11.09 -22.58
N PRO A 26 -1.43 11.42 -22.74
CA PRO A 26 -0.65 12.10 -21.71
C PRO A 26 -1.09 13.55 -21.54
N ILE A 27 -1.18 14.00 -20.29
CA ILE A 27 -1.38 15.41 -19.94
C ILE A 27 -0.02 16.02 -19.58
N THR A 28 0.33 17.15 -20.19
CA THR A 28 1.54 17.92 -19.87
C THR A 28 1.27 19.12 -18.97
N THR A 29 0.02 19.55 -18.84
CA THR A 29 -0.39 20.64 -17.96
C THR A 29 -0.45 20.18 -16.51
N LYS A 30 -0.21 21.13 -15.57
CA LYS A 30 -0.34 20.84 -14.14
C LYS A 30 -1.81 20.69 -13.76
N ILE A 31 -2.10 19.69 -12.94
CA ILE A 31 -3.43 19.44 -12.37
C ILE A 31 -3.37 19.41 -10.85
N LEU A 32 -4.47 19.80 -10.23
CA LEU A 32 -4.64 19.71 -8.79
C LEU A 32 -5.10 18.31 -8.43
N LEU A 33 -4.31 17.59 -7.63
CA LEU A 33 -4.69 16.26 -7.15
C LEU A 33 -5.63 16.40 -5.96
N ARG A 34 -6.81 15.76 -6.03
CA ARG A 34 -7.78 15.74 -4.94
C ARG A 34 -8.42 14.37 -4.81
N TYR A 35 -8.72 14.01 -3.57
CA TYR A 35 -9.35 12.76 -3.21
C TYR A 35 -10.86 12.93 -3.10
N HIS A 36 -11.56 12.60 -4.18
CA HIS A 36 -13.02 12.67 -4.27
C HIS A 36 -13.60 11.37 -4.85
N PRO A 37 -13.45 10.23 -4.13
CA PRO A 37 -13.95 8.95 -4.62
C PRO A 37 -15.48 8.95 -4.68
N PRO A 38 -16.07 8.16 -5.59
CA PRO A 38 -17.52 7.96 -5.65
C PRO A 38 -18.04 7.30 -4.38
N VAL A 39 -19.05 7.89 -3.78
CA VAL A 39 -19.71 7.33 -2.57
C VAL A 39 -20.36 6.00 -2.90
N GLY A 40 -20.18 5.01 -2.02
CA GLY A 40 -20.68 3.65 -2.18
C GLY A 40 -19.84 2.77 -3.09
N ALA A 41 -18.77 3.31 -3.72
CA ALA A 41 -17.86 2.48 -4.51
C ALA A 41 -17.19 1.43 -3.62
N ALA A 42 -17.05 0.22 -4.16
CA ALA A 42 -16.34 -0.88 -3.55
C ALA A 42 -15.17 -1.31 -4.45
N TYR A 43 -13.98 -1.41 -3.87
CA TYR A 43 -12.74 -1.77 -4.57
C TYR A 43 -12.13 -3.00 -3.94
N HIS A 44 -11.85 -4.01 -4.75
CA HIS A 44 -11.22 -5.25 -4.32
C HIS A 44 -9.73 -5.21 -4.61
N TYR A 45 -8.93 -5.51 -3.61
CA TYR A 45 -7.48 -5.45 -3.70
C TYR A 45 -6.83 -6.76 -3.31
N VAL A 46 -5.65 -6.98 -3.86
CA VAL A 46 -4.69 -7.95 -3.35
C VAL A 46 -3.42 -7.20 -2.95
N LEU A 47 -2.97 -7.45 -1.72
CA LEU A 47 -1.69 -7.02 -1.18
C LEU A 47 -0.80 -8.25 -1.03
N ASP A 48 0.34 -8.26 -1.69
CA ASP A 48 1.39 -9.25 -1.50
C ASP A 48 2.62 -8.58 -0.90
N GLN A 49 3.15 -9.17 0.18
CA GLN A 49 4.34 -8.66 0.85
C GLN A 49 5.33 -9.79 1.11
N THR A 50 6.62 -9.45 1.02
CA THR A 50 7.74 -10.31 1.38
C THR A 50 8.75 -9.50 2.18
N SER A 51 9.20 -10.05 3.31
CA SER A 51 10.32 -9.48 4.07
C SER A 51 11.31 -10.58 4.45
N ARG A 52 12.61 -10.26 4.36
CA ARG A 52 13.71 -11.15 4.75
C ARG A 52 14.55 -10.48 5.81
N PHE A 53 14.88 -11.23 6.83
CA PHE A 53 15.70 -10.76 7.94
C PHE A 53 16.99 -11.57 7.98
N ALA A 54 18.15 -10.89 8.01
CA ALA A 54 19.45 -11.53 8.15
C ALA A 54 20.40 -10.65 9.00
N PRO A 55 21.44 -11.22 9.59
CA PRO A 55 22.56 -10.42 10.05
C PRO A 55 23.11 -9.56 8.91
N ASP A 56 23.43 -8.28 9.17
CA ASP A 56 23.81 -7.32 8.09
C ASP A 56 25.04 -7.81 7.30
N ALA A 57 25.95 -8.52 7.95
CA ALA A 57 27.14 -9.11 7.31
C ALA A 57 26.84 -10.29 6.37
N ALA A 58 25.72 -10.99 6.54
CA ALA A 58 25.40 -12.21 5.78
C ALA A 58 24.60 -11.95 4.50
N GLY A 59 23.99 -10.77 4.37
CA GLY A 59 23.03 -10.49 3.30
C GLY A 59 21.69 -11.24 3.48
N THR A 60 20.73 -10.96 2.65
CA THR A 60 19.35 -11.49 2.79
C THR A 60 18.93 -12.48 1.70
N ASP A 61 19.75 -12.70 0.68
CA ASP A 61 19.37 -13.50 -0.50
C ASP A 61 18.97 -14.94 -0.14
N SER A 62 19.70 -15.55 0.83
CA SER A 62 19.43 -16.90 1.33
C SER A 62 18.57 -16.91 2.61
N ALA A 63 18.21 -15.76 3.16
CA ALA A 63 17.43 -15.69 4.38
C ALA A 63 15.98 -16.15 4.13
N PRO A 64 15.39 -16.91 5.07
CA PRO A 64 13.99 -17.30 4.98
C PRO A 64 13.09 -16.09 4.91
N ALA A 65 12.09 -16.15 4.05
CA ALA A 65 11.16 -15.05 3.83
C ALA A 65 9.93 -15.14 4.74
N ASN A 66 9.52 -14.01 5.32
CA ASN A 66 8.16 -13.83 5.77
C ASN A 66 7.33 -13.38 4.57
N THR A 67 6.24 -14.04 4.30
CA THR A 67 5.33 -13.68 3.22
C THR A 67 3.92 -13.48 3.77
N MET A 68 3.23 -12.49 3.22
CA MET A 68 1.84 -12.22 3.52
C MET A 68 1.12 -11.87 2.22
N SER A 69 -0.05 -12.50 2.02
CA SER A 69 -0.97 -12.17 0.94
C SER A 69 -2.35 -11.90 1.55
N LEU A 70 -2.90 -10.72 1.26
CA LEU A 70 -4.22 -10.30 1.74
C LEU A 70 -5.10 -9.96 0.55
N ALA A 71 -6.31 -10.52 0.50
CA ALA A 71 -7.37 -9.95 -0.31
C ALA A 71 -8.27 -9.12 0.62
N PHE A 72 -8.64 -7.92 0.18
CA PHE A 72 -9.49 -7.03 0.96
C PHE A 72 -10.38 -6.16 0.07
N THR A 73 -11.50 -5.75 0.64
CA THR A 73 -12.47 -4.85 0.01
C THR A 73 -12.47 -3.52 0.73
N GLN A 74 -12.30 -2.42 -0.02
CA GLN A 74 -12.49 -1.06 0.48
C GLN A 74 -13.82 -0.51 0.00
N THR A 75 -14.65 -0.04 0.94
CA THR A 75 -15.93 0.60 0.65
C THR A 75 -15.87 2.08 1.03
N ILE A 76 -16.23 2.94 0.10
CA ILE A 76 -16.23 4.39 0.26
C ILE A 76 -17.55 4.84 0.89
N GLY A 77 -17.47 5.47 2.04
CA GLY A 77 -18.64 6.05 2.71
C GLY A 77 -18.95 7.46 2.25
N ALA A 78 -20.09 7.98 2.69
CA ALA A 78 -20.47 9.36 2.42
C ALA A 78 -19.51 10.33 3.12
N SER A 79 -19.04 11.34 2.40
CA SER A 79 -18.21 12.41 2.96
C SER A 79 -18.97 13.17 4.04
N ALA A 80 -18.32 13.46 5.15
CA ALA A 80 -18.84 14.21 6.27
C ALA A 80 -17.86 15.33 6.65
N ALA A 81 -18.17 16.13 7.66
CA ALA A 81 -17.32 17.24 8.13
C ALA A 81 -15.89 16.82 8.55
N GLY A 82 -15.63 15.53 8.72
CA GLY A 82 -14.31 14.99 9.08
C GLY A 82 -13.54 14.35 7.92
N GLY A 83 -14.09 14.37 6.69
CA GLY A 83 -13.46 13.75 5.52
C GLY A 83 -14.25 12.58 4.94
N VAL A 84 -13.60 11.77 4.11
CA VAL A 84 -14.16 10.59 3.44
C VAL A 84 -13.84 9.34 4.26
N PRO A 85 -14.84 8.67 4.83
CA PRO A 85 -14.61 7.40 5.51
C PRO A 85 -14.43 6.27 4.50
N VAL A 86 -13.43 5.42 4.75
CA VAL A 86 -13.13 4.22 4.00
C VAL A 86 -13.13 3.04 4.96
N THR A 87 -14.03 2.10 4.74
CA THR A 87 -14.06 0.84 5.49
C THR A 87 -13.34 -0.23 4.70
N THR A 88 -12.35 -0.86 5.31
CA THR A 88 -11.61 -1.99 4.73
C THR A 88 -12.02 -3.27 5.42
N LEU A 89 -12.53 -4.24 4.67
CA LEU A 89 -12.81 -5.60 5.11
C LEU A 89 -11.70 -6.52 4.61
N LEU A 90 -11.04 -7.24 5.50
CA LEU A 90 -10.07 -8.27 5.14
C LEU A 90 -10.82 -9.56 4.76
N ASP A 91 -10.89 -9.85 3.46
CA ASP A 91 -11.66 -10.98 2.92
C ASP A 91 -10.93 -12.30 3.11
N SER A 92 -9.63 -12.32 2.84
CA SER A 92 -8.78 -13.49 3.05
C SER A 92 -7.34 -13.09 3.37
N ALA A 93 -6.64 -13.99 4.05
CA ALA A 93 -5.24 -13.81 4.40
C ALA A 93 -4.48 -15.13 4.27
N ARG A 94 -3.22 -15.03 3.86
CA ARG A 94 -2.20 -16.08 3.94
C ARG A 94 -0.97 -15.49 4.60
N VAL A 95 -0.45 -16.18 5.59
CA VAL A 95 0.76 -15.76 6.33
C VAL A 95 1.70 -16.95 6.36
N ALA A 96 2.95 -16.73 6.01
CA ALA A 96 4.02 -17.69 6.23
C ALA A 96 5.24 -16.96 6.79
N SER A 97 5.78 -17.46 7.88
CA SER A 97 6.93 -16.86 8.56
C SER A 97 7.78 -17.96 9.20
N PRO A 98 9.10 -17.94 9.00
CA PRO A 98 10.01 -18.84 9.72
C PRO A 98 10.06 -18.57 11.23
N MET A 99 9.52 -17.40 11.67
CA MET A 99 9.46 -17.02 13.09
C MET A 99 8.17 -17.51 13.79
N LEU A 100 7.24 -18.09 13.04
CA LEU A 100 5.98 -18.63 13.53
C LEU A 100 5.89 -20.12 13.23
N SER A 101 5.29 -20.90 14.13
CA SER A 101 4.91 -22.27 13.74
C SER A 101 3.83 -22.23 12.65
N PRO A 102 3.68 -23.29 11.84
CA PRO A 102 2.62 -23.35 10.84
C PRO A 102 1.22 -23.09 11.43
N GLU A 103 0.95 -23.61 12.63
CA GLU A 103 -0.33 -23.45 13.33
C GLU A 103 -0.52 -21.97 13.76
N ALA A 104 0.54 -21.31 14.24
CA ALA A 104 0.48 -19.91 14.64
C ALA A 104 0.29 -18.99 13.43
N ALA A 105 0.91 -19.30 12.29
CA ALA A 105 0.73 -18.57 11.04
C ALA A 105 -0.70 -18.73 10.50
N GLU A 106 -1.24 -19.94 10.56
CA GLU A 106 -2.63 -20.23 10.17
C GLU A 106 -3.64 -19.55 11.11
N ASP A 107 -3.37 -19.54 12.42
CA ASP A 107 -4.21 -18.84 13.40
C ASP A 107 -4.21 -17.33 13.14
N ALA A 108 -3.04 -16.73 12.87
CA ALA A 108 -2.94 -15.32 12.49
C ALA A 108 -3.73 -15.01 11.22
N ALA A 109 -3.64 -15.87 10.19
CA ALA A 109 -4.41 -15.72 8.96
C ALA A 109 -5.92 -15.84 9.18
N ARG A 110 -6.37 -16.75 10.06
CA ARG A 110 -7.80 -16.86 10.44
C ARG A 110 -8.29 -15.62 11.17
N ARG A 111 -7.51 -15.07 12.09
CA ARG A 111 -7.87 -13.86 12.85
C ARG A 111 -7.94 -12.60 11.98
N LEU A 112 -7.19 -12.55 10.89
CA LEU A 112 -7.26 -11.45 9.93
C LEU A 112 -8.56 -11.48 9.12
N ARG A 113 -9.09 -12.66 8.82
CA ARG A 113 -10.31 -12.78 8.02
C ARG A 113 -11.52 -12.18 8.72
N GLY A 114 -12.25 -11.35 8.00
CA GLY A 114 -13.44 -10.66 8.52
C GLY A 114 -13.12 -9.45 9.41
N VAL A 115 -11.85 -9.06 9.53
CA VAL A 115 -11.47 -7.85 10.27
C VAL A 115 -11.92 -6.61 9.48
N HIS A 116 -12.58 -5.70 10.17
CA HIS A 116 -12.94 -4.39 9.66
C HIS A 116 -11.97 -3.34 10.20
N LEU A 117 -11.43 -2.54 9.29
CA LEU A 117 -10.59 -1.39 9.60
C LEU A 117 -11.28 -0.15 9.05
N THR A 118 -11.22 0.95 9.77
CA THR A 118 -11.78 2.21 9.32
C THR A 118 -10.70 3.27 9.23
N SER A 119 -10.69 4.00 8.11
CA SER A 119 -9.84 5.16 7.89
C SER A 119 -10.69 6.32 7.42
N VAL A 120 -10.33 7.55 7.80
CA VAL A 120 -10.97 8.77 7.30
C VAL A 120 -9.89 9.62 6.67
N PHE A 121 -10.08 10.00 5.42
CA PHE A 121 -9.14 10.79 4.65
C PHE A 121 -9.72 12.16 4.32
N ASP A 122 -8.85 13.19 4.31
CA ASP A 122 -9.23 14.50 3.77
C ASP A 122 -9.15 14.51 2.23
N ASP A 123 -9.41 15.68 1.63
CA ASP A 123 -9.36 15.86 0.17
C ASP A 123 -7.95 15.79 -0.43
N GLN A 124 -6.91 15.77 0.41
CA GLN A 124 -5.52 15.55 0.03
C GLN A 124 -5.02 14.13 0.31
N LEU A 125 -5.94 13.17 0.57
CA LEU A 125 -5.62 11.79 0.94
C LEU A 125 -4.75 11.70 2.22
N ARG A 126 -4.80 12.70 3.10
CA ARG A 126 -4.17 12.63 4.42
C ARG A 126 -5.08 11.84 5.36
N LEU A 127 -4.47 10.94 6.11
CA LEU A 127 -5.18 10.18 7.13
C LEU A 127 -5.53 11.10 8.31
N VAL A 128 -6.81 11.41 8.49
CA VAL A 128 -7.33 12.26 9.58
C VAL A 128 -7.60 11.44 10.84
N ARG A 129 -8.14 10.24 10.65
CA ARG A 129 -8.50 9.32 11.74
C ARG A 129 -8.46 7.88 11.24
N ASN A 130 -8.10 6.97 12.12
CA ASN A 130 -8.20 5.54 11.85
C ASN A 130 -8.72 4.78 13.09
N ASP A 131 -9.21 3.58 12.85
CA ASP A 131 -9.45 2.56 13.86
C ASP A 131 -8.83 1.25 13.36
N PHE A 132 -7.67 0.93 13.92
CA PHE A 132 -6.88 -0.27 13.64
C PHE A 132 -6.73 -1.18 14.87
N THR A 133 -7.53 -0.95 15.91
CA THR A 133 -7.45 -1.69 17.19
C THR A 133 -7.60 -3.20 17.03
N ALA A 134 -8.32 -3.65 15.98
CA ALA A 134 -8.43 -5.06 15.66
C ALA A 134 -7.08 -5.73 15.33
N LEU A 135 -6.11 -4.97 14.80
CA LEU A 135 -4.77 -5.48 14.47
C LEU A 135 -3.88 -5.66 15.71
N GLU A 136 -4.16 -4.97 16.81
CA GLU A 136 -3.39 -5.08 18.07
C GLU A 136 -3.49 -6.47 18.69
N ARG A 137 -4.49 -7.26 18.32
CA ARG A 137 -4.71 -8.64 18.79
C ARG A 137 -3.87 -9.67 18.02
N LEU A 138 -3.16 -9.25 16.99
CA LEU A 138 -2.30 -10.11 16.17
C LEU A 138 -0.85 -10.09 16.70
N PRO A 139 -0.02 -11.10 16.35
CA PRO A 139 1.41 -10.97 16.51
C PRO A 139 1.92 -9.69 15.84
N SER A 140 2.75 -8.90 16.52
CA SER A 140 3.21 -7.58 16.03
C SER A 140 3.81 -7.64 14.62
N ILE A 141 4.58 -8.69 14.32
CA ILE A 141 5.16 -8.91 12.99
C ILE A 141 4.10 -8.96 11.87
N VAL A 142 2.90 -9.46 12.17
CA VAL A 142 1.79 -9.53 11.19
C VAL A 142 1.03 -8.21 11.14
N GLY A 143 0.69 -7.64 12.31
CA GLY A 143 -0.03 -6.37 12.42
C GLY A 143 0.74 -5.22 11.76
N ASP A 144 2.05 -5.11 12.03
CA ASP A 144 2.92 -4.07 11.45
C ASP A 144 3.05 -4.18 9.94
N GLN A 145 3.09 -5.41 9.39
CA GLN A 145 3.11 -5.63 7.93
C GLN A 145 1.81 -5.16 7.27
N VAL A 146 0.65 -5.47 7.88
CA VAL A 146 -0.66 -4.99 7.39
C VAL A 146 -0.70 -3.47 7.37
N LEU A 147 -0.31 -2.83 8.48
CA LEU A 147 -0.28 -1.37 8.60
C LEU A 147 0.64 -0.72 7.57
N LEU A 148 1.84 -1.28 7.37
CA LEU A 148 2.79 -0.76 6.40
C LEU A 148 2.23 -0.83 4.98
N GLY A 149 1.57 -1.92 4.60
CA GLY A 149 0.92 -2.07 3.31
C GLY A 149 -0.14 -1.00 3.06
N PHE A 150 -1.04 -0.76 4.01
CA PHE A 150 -2.06 0.27 3.88
C PHE A 150 -1.49 1.69 3.83
N ARG A 151 -0.46 1.98 4.62
CA ARG A 151 0.22 3.29 4.59
C ARG A 151 0.94 3.55 3.27
N ALA A 152 1.52 2.52 2.66
CA ALA A 152 2.16 2.64 1.35
C ALA A 152 1.18 2.99 0.22
N ALA A 153 -0.09 2.60 0.35
CA ALA A 153 -1.13 2.88 -0.64
C ALA A 153 -1.77 4.26 -0.50
N ALA A 154 -1.72 4.87 0.69
CA ALA A 154 -2.35 6.15 1.00
C ALA A 154 -1.29 7.26 1.13
N VAL A 155 -0.77 7.71 0.00
CA VAL A 155 0.24 8.78 -0.04
C VAL A 155 -0.44 10.14 -0.20
N PRO A 156 -0.24 11.10 0.73
CA PRO A 156 -0.86 12.41 0.67
C PRO A 156 -0.51 13.20 -0.60
N PHE A 157 -1.51 13.84 -1.18
CA PHE A 157 -1.37 14.72 -2.35
C PHE A 157 -0.81 16.10 -1.96
N PRO A 158 -0.13 16.78 -2.89
CA PRO A 158 0.38 18.12 -2.66
C PRO A 158 -0.76 19.17 -2.66
N GLU A 159 -0.52 20.31 -2.02
CA GLU A 159 -1.45 21.45 -2.03
C GLU A 159 -1.49 22.15 -3.39
N GLN A 160 -0.37 22.16 -4.09
CA GLN A 160 -0.20 22.85 -5.35
C GLN A 160 -0.45 21.92 -6.54
N PRO A 161 -0.91 22.45 -7.69
CA PRO A 161 -1.01 21.68 -8.92
C PRO A 161 0.34 21.11 -9.35
N VAL A 162 0.33 19.86 -9.79
CA VAL A 162 1.54 19.14 -10.23
C VAL A 162 1.36 18.59 -11.66
N GLY A 163 2.47 18.49 -12.37
CA GLY A 163 2.60 17.89 -13.69
C GLY A 163 3.79 16.95 -13.76
N PRO A 164 4.05 16.32 -14.91
CA PRO A 164 5.19 15.43 -15.09
C PRO A 164 6.51 16.11 -14.69
N GLY A 165 7.32 15.43 -13.88
CA GLY A 165 8.59 15.90 -13.33
C GLY A 165 8.49 16.69 -12.02
N ASP A 166 7.31 17.15 -11.62
CA ASP A 166 7.14 17.85 -10.33
C ASP A 166 7.32 16.89 -9.15
N ARG A 167 7.76 17.46 -8.02
CA ARG A 167 8.07 16.73 -6.78
C ARG A 167 7.41 17.38 -5.57
N TRP A 168 7.07 16.55 -4.59
CA TRP A 168 6.69 16.99 -3.25
C TRP A 168 7.20 16.03 -2.20
N THR A 169 7.21 16.43 -0.94
CA THR A 169 7.67 15.61 0.17
C THR A 169 6.58 15.47 1.22
N ASN A 170 6.52 14.29 1.82
CA ASN A 170 5.68 13.99 2.98
C ASN A 170 6.51 13.36 4.09
N GLN A 171 6.10 13.58 5.32
CA GLN A 171 6.60 12.83 6.46
C GLN A 171 5.66 11.66 6.76
N VAL A 172 6.21 10.48 6.95
CA VAL A 172 5.47 9.25 7.22
C VAL A 172 6.01 8.65 8.52
N GLU A 173 5.12 8.39 9.46
CA GLU A 173 5.45 7.61 10.64
C GLU A 173 5.44 6.12 10.31
N LEU A 174 6.54 5.44 10.65
CA LEU A 174 6.68 4.02 10.38
C LEU A 174 6.27 3.19 11.59
N PRO A 175 5.51 2.10 11.39
CA PRO A 175 5.10 1.21 12.46
C PRO A 175 6.25 0.23 12.78
N PHE A 176 7.22 0.66 13.56
CA PHE A 176 8.25 -0.23 14.10
C PHE A 176 7.89 -0.68 15.52
N GLY A 177 6.76 -1.35 15.67
CA GLY A 177 6.29 -1.83 16.95
C GLY A 177 6.15 -0.74 18.01
N GLN A 178 5.45 -1.01 19.06
CA GLN A 178 5.42 -0.12 20.22
C GLN A 178 6.70 -0.33 21.03
N ILE A 179 7.75 0.46 20.72
CA ILE A 179 8.91 0.52 21.60
C ILE A 179 8.49 1.31 22.84
N PRO A 180 8.41 0.70 24.03
CA PRO A 180 7.94 1.39 25.23
C PRO A 180 8.80 2.65 25.48
N GLY A 181 8.16 3.83 25.49
CA GLY A 181 8.83 5.11 25.71
C GLY A 181 9.60 5.68 24.53
N GLY A 182 9.50 5.06 23.33
CA GLY A 182 10.11 5.55 22.11
C GLY A 182 9.24 6.57 21.37
N ALA A 183 9.86 7.61 20.77
CA ALA A 183 9.19 8.45 19.81
C ALA A 183 8.96 7.66 18.50
N PRO A 184 7.88 7.94 17.74
CA PRO A 184 7.67 7.31 16.44
C PRO A 184 8.86 7.60 15.50
N ILE A 185 9.23 6.63 14.69
CA ILE A 185 10.25 6.82 13.66
C ILE A 185 9.60 7.51 12.47
N THR A 186 10.07 8.72 12.19
CA THR A 186 9.59 9.49 11.04
C THR A 186 10.53 9.34 9.86
N ALA A 187 9.98 8.94 8.72
CA ALA A 187 10.66 8.91 7.44
C ALA A 187 10.20 10.07 6.55
N THR A 188 11.08 10.53 5.67
CA THR A 188 10.74 11.50 4.63
C THR A 188 10.55 10.78 3.31
N THR A 189 9.39 10.92 2.71
CA THR A 189 9.08 10.38 1.38
C THR A 189 9.05 11.51 0.36
N THR A 190 9.87 11.41 -0.68
CA THR A 190 9.85 12.31 -1.84
C THR A 190 9.09 11.61 -2.97
N LEU A 191 8.09 12.28 -3.51
CA LEU A 191 7.28 11.80 -4.62
C LEU A 191 7.62 12.59 -5.88
N THR A 192 7.65 11.90 -7.02
CA THR A 192 7.92 12.49 -8.33
C THR A 192 6.86 12.02 -9.32
N VAL A 193 6.09 12.94 -9.90
CA VAL A 193 5.14 12.61 -10.98
C VAL A 193 5.92 12.15 -12.21
N ARG A 194 5.61 10.97 -12.71
CA ARG A 194 6.17 10.42 -13.93
C ARG A 194 5.32 10.79 -15.13
N GLU A 195 4.03 10.56 -15.03
CA GLU A 195 3.07 10.84 -16.09
C GLU A 195 1.67 11.03 -15.52
N ILE A 196 0.83 11.71 -16.27
CA ILE A 196 -0.60 11.82 -16.02
C ILE A 196 -1.29 11.41 -17.32
N LEU A 197 -2.15 10.40 -17.23
CA LEU A 197 -2.81 9.79 -18.39
C LEU A 197 -4.32 9.95 -18.29
N VAL A 198 -4.96 10.25 -19.42
CA VAL A 198 -6.42 10.20 -19.55
C VAL A 198 -6.77 9.04 -20.46
N THR A 199 -7.62 8.15 -19.98
CA THR A 199 -8.17 7.03 -20.73
C THR A 199 -9.69 7.06 -20.62
N GLY A 200 -10.37 7.46 -21.68
CA GLY A 200 -11.80 7.72 -21.63
C GLY A 200 -12.14 8.82 -20.61
N SER A 201 -12.92 8.48 -19.58
CA SER A 201 -13.25 9.38 -18.46
C SER A 201 -12.31 9.25 -17.26
N ASP A 202 -11.37 8.33 -17.26
CA ASP A 202 -10.47 8.11 -16.13
C ASP A 202 -9.18 8.92 -16.29
N THR A 203 -8.79 9.62 -15.22
CA THR A 203 -7.51 10.32 -15.10
C THR A 203 -6.64 9.57 -14.09
N THR A 204 -5.54 9.02 -14.57
CA THR A 204 -4.57 8.27 -13.76
C THR A 204 -3.28 9.05 -13.60
N VAL A 205 -2.79 9.17 -12.38
CA VAL A 205 -1.47 9.73 -12.07
C VAL A 205 -0.51 8.60 -11.73
N HIS A 206 0.63 8.56 -12.40
CA HIS A 206 1.74 7.67 -12.08
C HIS A 206 2.84 8.48 -11.42
N TYR A 207 3.25 8.09 -10.23
CA TYR A 207 4.36 8.71 -9.52
C TYR A 207 5.26 7.66 -8.85
N THR A 208 6.53 8.03 -8.67
CA THR A 208 7.49 7.25 -7.89
C THR A 208 7.64 7.86 -6.50
N ALA A 209 7.94 7.01 -5.53
CA ALA A 209 8.18 7.38 -4.14
C ALA A 209 9.59 6.93 -3.73
N GLU A 210 10.33 7.82 -3.10
CA GLU A 210 11.63 7.54 -2.49
C GLU A 210 11.54 7.91 -1.02
N THR A 211 11.56 6.91 -0.14
CA THR A 211 11.47 7.09 1.31
C THR A 211 12.84 6.93 1.93
N SER A 212 13.31 7.95 2.62
CA SER A 212 14.57 7.94 3.35
C SER A 212 14.30 7.87 4.85
N LEU A 213 14.94 6.91 5.51
CA LEU A 213 15.01 6.79 6.95
C LEU A 213 16.41 7.22 7.38
N PRO A 214 16.60 8.46 7.85
CA PRO A 214 17.85 8.85 8.47
C PRO A 214 18.09 8.02 9.73
N GLU A 215 19.35 7.79 10.06
CA GLU A 215 19.69 7.06 11.27
C GLU A 215 19.07 7.74 12.50
N HIS A 216 18.16 7.04 13.17
CA HIS A 216 17.46 7.53 14.35
C HIS A 216 17.67 6.55 15.52
N PRO A 217 18.48 6.92 16.53
CA PRO A 217 18.70 6.09 17.70
C PRO A 217 17.52 6.25 18.69
N LEU A 218 16.82 5.17 18.94
CA LEU A 218 15.82 5.03 19.99
C LEU A 218 16.48 4.46 21.25
N ARG A 219 16.31 5.12 22.38
CA ARG A 219 16.86 4.67 23.66
C ARG A 219 15.73 4.34 24.63
N PHE A 220 15.80 3.17 25.23
CA PHE A 220 14.84 2.73 26.24
C PHE A 220 15.50 1.76 27.24
N THR A 221 14.80 1.38 28.29
CA THR A 221 15.27 0.45 29.29
C THR A 221 14.44 -0.81 29.23
N MET A 222 15.09 -1.98 29.12
CA MET A 222 14.46 -3.28 29.16
C MET A 222 15.15 -4.15 30.21
N GLY A 223 14.38 -4.68 31.17
CA GLY A 223 14.95 -5.46 32.28
C GLY A 223 15.97 -4.69 33.12
N GLY A 224 15.83 -3.38 33.26
CA GLY A 224 16.78 -2.52 33.97
C GLY A 224 18.05 -2.18 33.21
N GLN A 225 18.22 -2.67 31.98
CA GLN A 225 19.38 -2.43 31.13
C GLN A 225 19.06 -1.42 30.02
N PRO A 226 19.94 -0.42 29.77
CA PRO A 226 19.77 0.50 28.65
C PRO A 226 19.98 -0.22 27.33
N ILE A 227 19.02 -0.04 26.40
CA ILE A 227 19.08 -0.54 25.02
C ILE A 227 18.98 0.64 24.07
N THR A 228 19.76 0.62 23.02
CA THR A 228 19.64 1.56 21.91
C THR A 228 19.35 0.78 20.64
N ILE A 229 18.28 1.16 19.93
CA ILE A 229 17.97 0.66 18.59
C ILE A 229 18.17 1.84 17.62
N ALA A 230 19.06 1.68 16.65
CA ALA A 230 19.24 2.62 15.56
C ALA A 230 18.69 2.01 14.28
N VAL A 231 17.76 2.73 13.63
CA VAL A 231 17.13 2.30 12.37
C VAL A 231 17.55 3.28 11.28
N ARG A 232 17.96 2.75 10.13
CA ARG A 232 18.24 3.53 8.92
C ARG A 232 17.89 2.73 7.68
N GLY A 233 17.59 3.41 6.57
CA GLY A 233 17.30 2.71 5.31
C GLY A 233 16.75 3.59 4.23
N ALA A 234 16.42 2.95 3.12
CA ALA A 234 15.71 3.57 2.01
C ALA A 234 14.72 2.58 1.40
N LEU A 235 13.54 3.09 1.08
CA LEU A 235 12.52 2.36 0.35
C LEU A 235 12.19 3.13 -0.92
N THR A 236 11.96 2.43 -2.01
CA THR A 236 11.52 2.98 -3.29
C THR A 236 10.25 2.29 -3.72
N GLY A 237 9.42 3.01 -4.44
CA GLY A 237 8.17 2.45 -4.94
C GLY A 237 7.60 3.26 -6.09
N GLU A 238 6.54 2.76 -6.64
CA GLU A 238 5.74 3.46 -7.63
C GLU A 238 4.27 3.21 -7.38
N GLN A 239 3.45 4.17 -7.78
CA GLN A 239 2.00 4.05 -7.66
C GLN A 239 1.32 4.64 -8.88
N ARG A 240 0.28 3.94 -9.34
CA ARG A 240 -0.72 4.45 -10.26
C ARG A 240 -2.01 4.69 -9.50
N PHE A 241 -2.48 5.90 -9.52
CA PHE A 241 -3.68 6.31 -8.79
C PHE A 241 -4.71 6.89 -9.77
N SER A 242 -5.92 6.33 -9.79
CA SER A 242 -7.04 6.86 -10.54
C SER A 242 -7.71 7.98 -9.73
N LEU A 243 -7.65 9.21 -10.21
CA LEU A 243 -8.33 10.35 -9.59
C LEU A 243 -9.85 10.22 -9.70
N THR A 244 -10.33 9.68 -10.81
CA THR A 244 -11.76 9.50 -11.07
C THR A 244 -12.38 8.47 -10.13
N ARG A 245 -11.67 7.36 -9.88
CA ARG A 245 -12.11 6.34 -8.91
C ARG A 245 -11.77 6.73 -7.47
N GLY A 246 -10.80 7.62 -7.28
CA GLY A 246 -10.22 7.88 -5.95
C GLY A 246 -9.56 6.64 -5.36
N ALA A 247 -8.86 5.87 -6.19
CA ALA A 247 -8.34 4.55 -5.81
C ALA A 247 -6.95 4.30 -6.39
N ALA A 248 -6.06 3.66 -5.62
CA ALA A 248 -4.82 3.14 -6.15
C ALA A 248 -5.14 1.99 -7.11
N VAL A 249 -4.63 2.05 -8.34
CA VAL A 249 -4.75 0.96 -9.33
C VAL A 249 -3.68 -0.08 -9.07
N THR A 250 -2.45 0.40 -8.87
CA THR A 250 -1.31 -0.42 -8.46
C THR A 250 -0.42 0.40 -7.55
N ALA A 251 0.21 -0.24 -6.57
CA ALA A 251 1.29 0.34 -5.80
C ALA A 251 2.36 -0.71 -5.53
N SER A 252 3.62 -0.32 -5.55
CA SER A 252 4.74 -1.15 -5.15
C SER A 252 5.63 -0.41 -4.17
N LEU A 253 6.29 -1.15 -3.30
CA LEU A 253 7.27 -0.64 -2.36
C LEU A 253 8.35 -1.71 -2.18
N GLY A 254 9.61 -1.31 -2.20
CA GLY A 254 10.72 -2.21 -1.94
C GLY A 254 11.93 -1.47 -1.42
N GLY A 255 12.81 -2.17 -0.70
CA GLY A 255 14.06 -1.60 -0.22
C GLY A 255 14.63 -2.30 0.99
N THR A 256 15.66 -1.69 1.55
CA THR A 256 16.43 -2.23 2.66
C THR A 256 16.39 -1.32 3.87
N ILE A 257 16.10 -1.90 5.02
CA ILE A 257 16.19 -1.26 6.32
C ILE A 257 17.29 -1.96 7.13
N ARG A 258 18.14 -1.20 7.80
CA ARG A 258 19.13 -1.71 8.75
C ARG A 258 18.73 -1.33 10.16
N VAL A 259 18.80 -2.29 11.05
CA VAL A 259 18.47 -2.15 12.47
C VAL A 259 19.68 -2.56 13.27
N ASN A 260 20.26 -1.63 14.03
CA ASN A 260 21.35 -1.90 14.96
C ASN A 260 20.81 -1.86 16.39
N VAL A 261 21.00 -2.93 17.14
CA VAL A 261 20.60 -3.04 18.54
C VAL A 261 21.86 -3.14 19.40
N THR A 262 22.03 -2.23 20.37
CA THR A 262 23.18 -2.22 21.30
C THR A 262 22.70 -2.10 22.74
N GLY A 263 23.51 -2.59 23.69
CA GLY A 263 23.18 -2.56 25.11
C GLY A 263 22.42 -3.80 25.60
N GLY A 264 22.14 -3.87 26.89
CA GLY A 264 21.48 -5.02 27.51
C GLY A 264 22.22 -6.34 27.23
N LEU A 265 21.47 -7.35 26.82
CA LEU A 265 22.01 -8.68 26.48
C LEU A 265 22.91 -8.68 25.23
N PHE A 266 22.81 -7.65 24.39
CA PHE A 266 23.61 -7.54 23.15
C PHE A 266 24.99 -6.93 23.36
N GLY A 267 25.26 -6.43 24.57
CA GLY A 267 26.54 -5.80 24.90
C GLY A 267 26.85 -4.55 24.05
N THR A 268 28.11 -4.11 24.08
CA THR A 268 28.57 -2.92 23.33
C THR A 268 28.80 -3.23 21.85
N GLN A 269 29.05 -4.46 21.46
CA GLN A 269 29.21 -4.86 20.04
C GLN A 269 27.87 -4.87 19.31
N GLY A 270 26.77 -5.15 20.05
CA GLY A 270 25.43 -5.12 19.50
C GLY A 270 25.13 -6.20 18.48
N MET A 271 23.97 -6.08 17.87
CA MET A 271 23.51 -6.92 16.76
C MET A 271 23.04 -6.01 15.62
N ALA A 272 23.59 -6.23 14.43
CA ALA A 272 23.16 -5.54 13.22
C ALA A 272 22.31 -6.48 12.36
N LEU A 273 21.09 -6.06 12.07
CA LEU A 273 20.14 -6.77 11.21
C LEU A 273 19.88 -5.96 9.94
N ARG A 274 19.77 -6.65 8.84
CA ARG A 274 19.27 -6.17 7.57
C ARG A 274 17.87 -6.75 7.32
N VAL A 275 16.96 -5.89 6.90
CA VAL A 275 15.59 -6.24 6.52
C VAL A 275 15.38 -5.81 5.08
N ASP A 276 15.25 -6.74 4.16
CA ASP A 276 14.83 -6.46 2.79
C ASP A 276 13.31 -6.68 2.69
N GLN A 277 12.64 -5.67 2.18
CA GLN A 277 11.18 -5.65 2.09
C GLN A 277 10.73 -5.38 0.66
N GLN A 278 9.67 -6.07 0.25
CA GLN A 278 8.95 -5.85 -0.98
C GLN A 278 7.46 -5.98 -0.73
N GLY A 279 6.66 -5.13 -1.37
CA GLY A 279 5.21 -5.18 -1.30
C GLY A 279 4.58 -4.67 -2.58
N THR A 280 3.45 -5.25 -2.97
CA THR A 280 2.64 -4.80 -4.09
C THR A 280 1.17 -4.79 -3.69
N ILE A 281 0.46 -3.75 -4.10
CA ILE A 281 -0.99 -3.68 -4.01
C ILE A 281 -1.54 -3.56 -5.43
N THR A 282 -2.53 -4.39 -5.74
CA THR A 282 -3.18 -4.38 -7.05
C THR A 282 -4.68 -4.33 -6.88
N LEU A 283 -5.32 -3.35 -7.54
CA LEU A 283 -6.77 -3.30 -7.68
C LEU A 283 -7.20 -4.44 -8.62
N GLN A 284 -8.03 -5.32 -8.13
CA GLN A 284 -8.71 -6.30 -8.96
C GLN A 284 -9.86 -5.59 -9.66
N GLU A 285 -10.10 -5.88 -10.93
CA GLU A 285 -11.25 -5.31 -11.62
C GLU A 285 -12.52 -5.64 -10.83
N ALA A 286 -13.30 -4.59 -10.54
CA ALA A 286 -14.62 -4.80 -9.96
C ALA A 286 -15.39 -5.69 -10.95
N GLY A 287 -15.76 -6.88 -10.55
CA GLY A 287 -16.72 -7.67 -11.30
C GLY A 287 -17.98 -6.84 -11.55
N PRO A 288 -18.69 -7.13 -12.62
CA PRO A 288 -19.88 -6.39 -12.99
C PRO A 288 -20.94 -6.40 -11.90
#